data_a9a20771f904844aaa1144eb2c27fd2d
#
_entry.id   a9a20771f904844aaa1144eb2c27fd2d
#
_cell.length_a   1.000
_cell.length_b   1.000
_cell.length_c   1.000
_cell.angle_alpha   90.00
_cell.angle_beta   90.00
_cell.angle_gamma   90.00
#
_symmetry.space_group_name_H-M   'P 1'
#
loop_
_entity.id
_entity.type
_entity.pdbx_description
1 polymer ?
#
loop_
_entity_poly.entity_id
_entity_poly.type
_entity_poly.pdbx_seq_one_letter_code
_entity_poly.pdbx_strand_id
1 'polypeptide(L)'
;MTADRTIAEAYEATYRGPHPGAATGGNDASGLDISVLPALIAAHRGLAQHRRVGETLVEVVAAGETTGFGPALQIVTDQATTLMDSVTVLLHRLGVAYVALMHPCLSVRRDADGALLDVSVAGDAPDDSEPGVVDESWIHVELAPTVNRTALTEVVRLLPMVISDARQVAQDSAALSAALQGLAADLDADVGGRFGNPERADVADLMRWLGDGNFVILGAQRCMVADGHAVADEASRLGVARLRTEVLPELSDSGELLVLAQATMPSFLRYGAYPYIVVVREEGPGGQERSDTGNEPGPVIEHRFVGLFTAAAMNANVLDIPLISRRVQEALAMSADDPSHPGQLMLDVIQTIPRSELFTLSAEQLLDMAGAVIELGSRRRALLFLRADRLGHFFSCLVYLPRDRYTTAVRLAMQDILIREFGGASIDYAARVSESPWAVVHFTVLLPDSTERRPIDTSEANRLRIQDLLTSATRTWADQLLGSPGSVDAAVAEYYAESLPEEFKQVVTPAEAITDIGIIEALQRDSVKLQLEPGDNGDEAFLTWYLGGSSASLSQLLPMLQCMG
;
A
#
# COMPACT_ATOMS: atom_id res chain seq x y z
N MET A 1 4.09 23.38 -41.85
CA MET A 1 3.54 22.08 -42.32
C MET A 1 4.38 20.86 -41.89
N THR A 2 5.72 20.88 -42.01
CA THR A 2 6.55 19.72 -41.54
C THR A 2 6.60 19.60 -40.02
N ALA A 3 6.86 20.69 -39.29
CA ALA A 3 6.94 20.67 -37.81
C ALA A 3 5.62 20.26 -37.13
N ASP A 4 4.48 20.74 -37.62
CA ASP A 4 3.18 20.40 -37.06
C ASP A 4 2.83 18.91 -37.26
N ARG A 5 3.25 18.31 -38.37
CA ARG A 5 3.09 16.90 -38.62
C ARG A 5 3.94 16.06 -37.68
N THR A 6 5.20 16.44 -37.47
CA THR A 6 6.13 15.75 -36.56
C THR A 6 5.66 15.82 -35.11
N ILE A 7 5.10 16.96 -34.68
CA ILE A 7 4.50 17.09 -33.35
C ILE A 7 3.26 16.16 -33.20
N ALA A 8 2.39 16.12 -34.22
CA ALA A 8 1.20 15.23 -34.20
C ALA A 8 1.62 13.75 -34.11
N GLU A 9 2.62 13.34 -34.88
CA GLU A 9 3.19 11.98 -34.81
C GLU A 9 3.76 11.66 -33.42
N ALA A 10 4.37 12.64 -32.72
CA ALA A 10 4.84 12.46 -31.34
C ALA A 10 3.68 12.27 -30.35
N TYR A 11 2.57 13.00 -30.50
CA TYR A 11 1.38 12.78 -29.67
C TYR A 11 0.76 11.41 -29.93
N GLU A 12 0.64 10.98 -31.18
CA GLU A 12 0.14 9.66 -31.55
C GLU A 12 1.02 8.54 -30.99
N ALA A 13 2.34 8.67 -31.08
CA ALA A 13 3.30 7.67 -30.58
C ALA A 13 3.23 7.46 -29.07
N THR A 14 2.81 8.49 -28.31
CA THR A 14 2.68 8.42 -26.86
C THR A 14 1.27 8.11 -26.37
N TYR A 15 0.29 8.00 -27.29
CA TYR A 15 -1.08 7.68 -26.95
C TYR A 15 -1.17 6.36 -26.19
N ARG A 16 -1.77 6.39 -25.01
CA ARG A 16 -2.10 5.23 -24.22
C ARG A 16 -3.60 5.20 -24.01
N GLY A 17 -4.25 4.17 -24.54
CA GLY A 17 -5.67 3.92 -24.34
C GLY A 17 -6.04 3.60 -22.90
N PRO A 18 -7.28 3.22 -22.59
CA PRO A 18 -7.78 3.00 -21.25
C PRO A 18 -6.89 2.01 -20.49
N HIS A 19 -6.53 2.37 -19.27
CA HIS A 19 -5.71 1.55 -18.39
C HIS A 19 -6.42 0.23 -18.08
N PRO A 20 -5.76 -0.95 -18.09
CA PRO A 20 -6.38 -2.24 -17.80
C PRO A 20 -6.98 -2.41 -16.40
N GLY A 21 -7.04 -1.35 -15.60
CA GLY A 21 -7.69 -1.31 -14.29
C GLY A 21 -8.89 -0.36 -14.19
N ALA A 22 -9.25 0.36 -15.23
CA ALA A 22 -10.48 1.14 -15.23
C ALA A 22 -11.67 0.19 -15.34
N ALA A 23 -12.52 0.16 -14.31
CA ALA A 23 -13.72 -0.67 -14.28
C ALA A 23 -14.60 -0.37 -15.50
N THR A 24 -14.49 -1.20 -16.52
CA THR A 24 -15.32 -1.15 -17.71
C THR A 24 -16.69 -1.77 -17.42
N GLY A 25 -17.56 -0.97 -16.83
CA GLY A 25 -18.99 -1.21 -16.92
C GLY A 25 -19.53 -0.41 -18.11
N GLY A 26 -19.49 -0.97 -19.31
CA GLY A 26 -20.12 -0.34 -20.47
C GLY A 26 -19.28 -0.49 -21.74
N ASN A 27 -19.88 -1.05 -22.74
CA ASN A 27 -19.38 -1.31 -24.08
C ASN A 27 -19.25 0.00 -24.90
N ASP A 28 -18.32 0.89 -24.57
CA ASP A 28 -17.89 1.99 -25.45
C ASP A 28 -16.45 2.38 -25.09
N ALA A 29 -15.50 1.65 -25.66
CA ALA A 29 -14.09 2.04 -25.69
C ALA A 29 -13.92 3.11 -26.79
N SER A 30 -14.48 4.30 -26.61
CA SER A 30 -14.14 5.46 -27.42
C SER A 30 -12.82 6.01 -26.91
N GLY A 31 -11.70 5.46 -27.41
CA GLY A 31 -10.43 6.13 -27.35
C GLY A 31 -10.55 7.53 -27.97
N LEU A 32 -9.67 8.45 -27.59
CA LEU A 32 -9.63 9.80 -28.16
C LEU A 32 -9.63 9.72 -29.69
N ASP A 33 -10.54 10.45 -30.34
CA ASP A 33 -10.59 10.52 -31.79
C ASP A 33 -9.35 11.29 -32.30
N ILE A 34 -8.52 10.66 -33.10
CA ILE A 34 -7.32 11.27 -33.70
C ILE A 34 -7.66 12.57 -34.45
N SER A 35 -8.88 12.75 -34.91
CA SER A 35 -9.34 13.98 -35.59
C SER A 35 -9.25 15.23 -34.70
N VAL A 36 -9.24 15.08 -33.37
CA VAL A 36 -9.14 16.21 -32.42
C VAL A 36 -7.69 16.63 -32.11
N LEU A 37 -6.67 15.86 -32.54
CA LEU A 37 -5.26 16.16 -32.28
C LEU A 37 -4.85 17.59 -32.67
N PRO A 38 -5.25 18.16 -33.82
CA PRO A 38 -4.88 19.53 -34.14
C PRO A 38 -5.39 20.55 -33.11
N ALA A 39 -6.62 20.38 -32.63
CA ALA A 39 -7.20 21.27 -31.62
C ALA A 39 -6.52 21.09 -30.26
N LEU A 40 -6.20 19.85 -29.88
CA LEU A 40 -5.48 19.52 -28.66
C LEU A 40 -4.06 20.13 -28.66
N ILE A 41 -3.32 19.97 -29.75
CA ILE A 41 -1.97 20.54 -29.90
C ILE A 41 -2.03 22.08 -29.85
N ALA A 42 -3.05 22.67 -30.48
CA ALA A 42 -3.22 24.12 -30.43
C ALA A 42 -3.49 24.65 -29.03
N ALA A 43 -4.35 23.92 -28.24
CA ALA A 43 -4.61 24.26 -26.85
C ALA A 43 -3.34 24.12 -25.98
N HIS A 44 -2.60 23.03 -26.13
CA HIS A 44 -1.32 22.83 -25.41
C HIS A 44 -0.28 23.88 -25.75
N ARG A 45 -0.15 24.25 -27.03
CA ARG A 45 0.70 25.38 -27.46
C ARG A 45 0.24 26.70 -26.85
N GLY A 46 -1.05 26.92 -26.72
CA GLY A 46 -1.62 28.07 -26.03
C GLY A 46 -1.16 28.16 -24.59
N LEU A 47 -1.27 27.03 -23.83
CA LEU A 47 -0.79 26.92 -22.47
C LEU A 47 0.73 27.18 -22.38
N ALA A 48 1.51 26.64 -23.33
CA ALA A 48 2.97 26.70 -23.35
C ALA A 48 3.53 28.03 -23.86
N GLN A 49 2.74 29.04 -24.26
CA GLN A 49 3.20 30.29 -24.88
C GLN A 49 4.23 31.03 -24.04
N HIS A 50 4.05 31.05 -22.71
CA HIS A 50 4.99 31.65 -21.77
C HIS A 50 5.24 30.72 -20.63
N ARG A 51 6.45 30.24 -20.47
CA ARG A 51 6.89 29.37 -19.38
C ARG A 51 8.35 29.63 -19.06
N ARG A 52 8.64 29.86 -17.79
CA ARG A 52 10.03 29.95 -17.32
C ARG A 52 10.61 28.55 -17.10
N VAL A 53 11.91 28.41 -17.27
CA VAL A 53 12.60 27.17 -16.90
C VAL A 53 12.34 26.84 -15.42
N GLY A 54 11.97 25.61 -15.13
CA GLY A 54 11.61 25.20 -13.79
C GLY A 54 10.13 25.37 -13.43
N GLU A 55 9.36 26.14 -14.17
CA GLU A 55 7.94 26.35 -13.93
C GLU A 55 7.12 25.16 -14.43
N THR A 56 6.04 24.85 -13.73
CA THR A 56 5.02 23.87 -14.14
C THR A 56 3.71 24.59 -14.40
N LEU A 57 3.22 24.49 -15.63
CA LEU A 57 1.92 25.03 -16.03
C LEU A 57 0.90 23.90 -16.02
N VAL A 58 -0.28 24.19 -15.45
CA VAL A 58 -1.39 23.22 -15.34
C VAL A 58 -2.67 23.92 -15.73
N GLU A 59 -3.43 23.34 -16.67
CA GLU A 59 -4.74 23.83 -17.09
C GLU A 59 -5.75 22.71 -17.12
N VAL A 60 -6.97 22.99 -16.65
CA VAL A 60 -8.13 22.11 -16.79
C VAL A 60 -8.99 22.64 -17.92
N VAL A 61 -9.01 21.93 -19.03
CA VAL A 61 -9.80 22.25 -20.21
C VAL A 61 -11.21 21.67 -19.99
N ALA A 62 -12.23 22.52 -20.04
CA ALA A 62 -13.61 22.08 -19.97
C ALA A 62 -14.03 21.36 -21.28
N ALA A 63 -14.92 20.38 -21.18
CA ALA A 63 -15.54 19.79 -22.36
C ALA A 63 -16.30 20.86 -23.15
N GLY A 64 -16.08 20.94 -24.44
CA GLY A 64 -16.72 21.94 -25.27
C GLY A 64 -16.82 21.55 -26.73
N GLU A 65 -17.90 22.00 -27.41
CA GLU A 65 -18.11 21.77 -28.83
C GLU A 65 -16.99 22.41 -29.70
N THR A 66 -16.32 23.44 -29.19
CA THR A 66 -15.26 24.16 -29.88
C THR A 66 -13.91 23.46 -29.85
N THR A 67 -13.61 22.68 -28.83
CA THR A 67 -12.34 21.97 -28.68
C THR A 67 -12.40 20.56 -29.28
N GLY A 68 -13.58 19.94 -29.29
CA GLY A 68 -13.78 18.57 -29.74
C GLY A 68 -13.21 17.51 -28.81
N PHE A 69 -12.60 17.91 -27.67
CA PHE A 69 -12.06 17.06 -26.63
C PHE A 69 -12.39 17.63 -25.23
N GLY A 70 -12.10 16.87 -24.18
CA GLY A 70 -12.30 17.28 -22.80
C GLY A 70 -13.56 16.70 -22.17
N PRO A 71 -13.68 16.75 -20.83
CA PRO A 71 -12.77 17.52 -19.96
C PRO A 71 -11.36 16.94 -19.93
N ALA A 72 -10.35 17.78 -19.87
CA ALA A 72 -8.96 17.34 -19.92
C ALA A 72 -8.09 18.12 -18.94
N LEU A 73 -6.98 17.50 -18.53
CA LEU A 73 -5.91 18.12 -17.77
C LEU A 73 -4.68 18.25 -18.68
N GLN A 74 -4.19 19.45 -18.88
CA GLN A 74 -2.98 19.74 -19.64
C GLN A 74 -1.88 20.25 -18.74
N ILE A 75 -0.66 19.73 -18.93
CA ILE A 75 0.51 20.03 -18.11
C ILE A 75 1.71 20.30 -19.04
N VAL A 76 2.44 21.36 -18.76
CA VAL A 76 3.72 21.67 -19.41
C VAL A 76 4.77 21.86 -18.32
N THR A 77 5.87 21.09 -18.39
CA THR A 77 6.95 21.12 -17.40
C THR A 77 8.28 20.69 -18.03
N ASP A 78 9.40 20.89 -17.33
CA ASP A 78 10.68 20.33 -17.77
C ASP A 78 10.63 18.81 -17.77
N GLN A 79 11.34 18.18 -18.71
CA GLN A 79 11.42 16.73 -18.83
C GLN A 79 12.05 16.09 -17.60
N ALA A 80 11.44 15.00 -17.12
CA ALA A 80 12.01 14.12 -16.10
C ALA A 80 11.46 12.67 -16.23
N THR A 81 12.28 11.69 -15.89
CA THR A 81 12.02 10.27 -16.19
C THR A 81 10.81 9.66 -15.50
N THR A 82 10.35 10.21 -14.35
CA THR A 82 9.29 9.62 -13.52
C THR A 82 7.98 10.40 -13.52
N LEU A 83 7.86 11.43 -14.40
CA LEU A 83 6.69 12.32 -14.41
C LEU A 83 5.38 11.59 -14.67
N MET A 84 5.37 10.74 -15.70
CA MET A 84 4.15 10.02 -16.10
C MET A 84 3.62 9.13 -15.00
N ASP A 85 4.50 8.30 -14.40
CA ASP A 85 4.13 7.41 -13.32
C ASP A 85 3.58 8.22 -12.14
N SER A 86 4.19 9.37 -11.84
CA SER A 86 3.79 10.23 -10.72
C SER A 86 2.42 10.87 -10.95
N VAL A 87 2.16 11.36 -12.17
CA VAL A 87 0.84 11.92 -12.53
C VAL A 87 -0.25 10.85 -12.47
N THR A 88 0.00 9.67 -13.03
CA THR A 88 -0.98 8.57 -13.02
C THR A 88 -1.25 8.06 -11.60
N VAL A 89 -0.23 7.97 -10.75
CA VAL A 89 -0.39 7.62 -9.34
C VAL A 89 -1.24 8.64 -8.60
N LEU A 90 -1.02 9.94 -8.82
CA LEU A 90 -1.82 10.99 -8.20
C LEU A 90 -3.29 10.90 -8.61
N LEU A 91 -3.56 10.76 -9.92
CA LEU A 91 -4.93 10.60 -10.44
C LEU A 91 -5.63 9.38 -9.83
N HIS A 92 -4.94 8.23 -9.82
CA HIS A 92 -5.49 6.98 -9.31
C HIS A 92 -5.81 7.08 -7.80
N ARG A 93 -4.90 7.61 -7.00
CA ARG A 93 -5.10 7.75 -5.55
C ARG A 93 -6.26 8.66 -5.18
N LEU A 94 -6.48 9.70 -5.95
CA LEU A 94 -7.58 10.64 -5.73
C LEU A 94 -8.88 10.22 -6.42
N GLY A 95 -8.91 9.04 -7.06
CA GLY A 95 -10.09 8.52 -7.72
C GLY A 95 -10.52 9.32 -8.94
N VAL A 96 -9.58 9.98 -9.63
CA VAL A 96 -9.83 10.72 -10.87
C VAL A 96 -9.67 9.79 -12.05
N ALA A 97 -10.79 9.38 -12.63
CA ALA A 97 -10.81 8.51 -13.80
C ALA A 97 -10.45 9.29 -15.08
N TYR A 98 -9.66 8.65 -15.94
CA TYR A 98 -9.29 9.18 -17.27
C TYR A 98 -9.48 8.12 -18.35
N VAL A 99 -9.69 8.55 -19.59
CA VAL A 99 -9.94 7.68 -20.74
C VAL A 99 -8.76 7.58 -21.70
N ALA A 100 -7.92 8.64 -21.74
CA ALA A 100 -6.72 8.65 -22.57
C ALA A 100 -5.63 9.52 -21.93
N LEU A 101 -4.40 9.23 -22.34
CA LEU A 101 -3.22 9.93 -21.85
C LEU A 101 -2.17 9.99 -22.95
N MET A 102 -1.58 11.18 -23.15
CA MET A 102 -0.48 11.42 -24.07
C MET A 102 0.62 12.20 -23.37
N HIS A 103 1.86 11.87 -23.67
CA HIS A 103 3.04 12.47 -23.04
C HIS A 103 4.18 12.63 -24.07
N PRO A 104 4.06 13.50 -25.08
CA PRO A 104 5.19 13.79 -25.92
C PRO A 104 6.27 14.55 -25.15
N CYS A 105 7.53 14.20 -25.42
CA CYS A 105 8.70 14.93 -24.99
C CYS A 105 9.15 15.79 -26.18
N LEU A 106 9.23 17.09 -25.96
CA LEU A 106 9.48 18.06 -27.03
C LEU A 106 10.70 18.90 -26.67
N SER A 107 11.58 19.11 -27.65
CA SER A 107 12.65 20.11 -27.55
C SER A 107 12.08 21.47 -27.91
N VAL A 108 12.11 22.38 -26.95
CA VAL A 108 11.46 23.69 -27.04
C VAL A 108 12.50 24.79 -26.95
N ARG A 109 12.46 25.73 -27.88
CA ARG A 109 13.29 26.92 -27.83
C ARG A 109 12.51 28.10 -27.29
N ARG A 110 13.06 28.71 -26.23
CA ARG A 110 12.46 29.89 -25.57
C ARG A 110 13.39 31.07 -25.56
N ASP A 111 12.81 32.27 -25.51
CA ASP A 111 13.60 33.47 -25.25
C ASP A 111 13.92 33.64 -23.76
N ALA A 112 14.64 34.71 -23.43
CA ALA A 112 15.06 35.00 -22.06
C ALA A 112 13.89 35.29 -21.10
N ASP A 113 12.73 35.68 -21.61
CA ASP A 113 11.52 35.97 -20.85
C ASP A 113 10.60 34.72 -20.73
N GLY A 114 10.97 33.62 -21.39
CA GLY A 114 10.22 32.36 -21.38
C GLY A 114 9.17 32.23 -22.50
N ALA A 115 9.14 33.15 -23.47
CA ALA A 115 8.24 33.05 -24.62
C ALA A 115 8.64 31.90 -25.54
N LEU A 116 7.68 31.19 -26.05
CA LEU A 116 7.85 30.05 -26.96
C LEU A 116 8.24 30.56 -28.35
N LEU A 117 9.44 30.19 -28.84
CA LEU A 117 9.94 30.52 -30.16
C LEU A 117 9.75 29.39 -31.16
N ASP A 118 10.09 28.15 -30.78
CA ASP A 118 10.03 26.99 -31.65
C ASP A 118 9.81 25.70 -30.87
N VAL A 119 9.23 24.67 -31.53
CA VAL A 119 8.96 23.36 -30.95
C VAL A 119 9.33 22.27 -31.95
N SER A 120 10.12 21.29 -31.52
CA SER A 120 10.48 20.09 -32.27
C SER A 120 10.35 18.85 -31.40
N VAL A 121 10.42 17.65 -31.97
CA VAL A 121 10.44 16.42 -31.20
C VAL A 121 11.81 16.24 -30.56
N ALA A 122 11.85 15.81 -29.30
CA ALA A 122 13.10 15.53 -28.60
C ALA A 122 13.95 14.48 -29.36
N GLY A 123 15.22 14.79 -29.59
CA GLY A 123 16.14 13.96 -30.37
C GLY A 123 16.23 14.30 -31.86
N ASP A 124 15.32 15.11 -32.42
CA ASP A 124 15.39 15.58 -33.82
C ASP A 124 16.05 16.97 -33.96
N ALA A 125 16.40 17.58 -32.84
CA ALA A 125 17.06 18.89 -32.87
C ALA A 125 18.51 18.77 -33.40
N PRO A 126 18.96 19.64 -34.29
CA PRO A 126 20.26 19.51 -34.94
C PRO A 126 21.47 19.73 -34.03
N ASP A 127 21.32 20.23 -32.84
CA ASP A 127 22.42 20.38 -31.86
C ASP A 127 21.86 20.68 -30.46
N ASP A 128 22.05 19.76 -29.50
CA ASP A 128 21.69 19.92 -28.07
C ASP A 128 22.47 21.06 -27.36
N SER A 129 23.35 21.74 -28.06
CA SER A 129 24.18 22.82 -27.53
C SER A 129 23.68 24.23 -27.87
N GLU A 130 22.53 24.39 -28.56
CA GLU A 130 22.00 25.74 -28.83
C GLU A 130 21.46 26.39 -27.53
N PRO A 131 21.86 27.65 -27.26
CA PRO A 131 21.35 28.35 -26.07
C PRO A 131 19.84 28.56 -26.12
N GLY A 132 19.14 28.21 -25.04
CA GLY A 132 17.70 28.40 -24.91
C GLY A 132 16.84 27.23 -25.39
N VAL A 133 17.44 26.10 -25.78
CA VAL A 133 16.70 24.83 -26.02
C VAL A 133 16.58 24.06 -24.72
N VAL A 134 15.36 23.61 -24.40
CA VAL A 134 15.02 22.85 -23.20
C VAL A 134 14.08 21.71 -23.59
N ASP A 135 14.34 20.54 -23.07
CA ASP A 135 13.39 19.42 -23.21
C ASP A 135 12.22 19.56 -22.23
N GLU A 136 11.02 19.56 -22.78
CA GLU A 136 9.78 19.70 -22.04
C GLU A 136 8.89 18.48 -22.20
N SER A 137 8.21 18.14 -21.10
CA SER A 137 7.11 17.19 -21.08
C SER A 137 5.78 17.93 -21.23
N TRP A 138 5.06 17.61 -22.29
CA TRP A 138 3.71 18.11 -22.52
C TRP A 138 2.73 16.96 -22.28
N ILE A 139 2.05 16.95 -21.12
CA ILE A 139 1.19 15.85 -20.71
C ILE A 139 -0.27 16.24 -20.90
N HIS A 140 -1.00 15.45 -21.68
CA HIS A 140 -2.45 15.56 -21.83
C HIS A 140 -3.13 14.36 -21.23
N VAL A 141 -4.09 14.60 -20.35
CA VAL A 141 -4.94 13.57 -19.72
C VAL A 141 -6.39 13.87 -20.08
N GLU A 142 -6.99 13.04 -20.92
CA GLU A 142 -8.42 13.10 -21.21
C GLU A 142 -9.17 12.48 -20.03
N LEU A 143 -9.97 13.29 -19.34
CA LEU A 143 -10.70 12.86 -18.15
C LEU A 143 -12.02 12.17 -18.51
N ALA A 144 -12.50 11.29 -17.66
CA ALA A 144 -13.82 10.71 -17.84
C ALA A 144 -14.91 11.79 -17.72
N PRO A 145 -16.00 11.70 -18.51
CA PRO A 145 -17.08 12.70 -18.49
C PRO A 145 -17.72 12.92 -17.10
N THR A 146 -17.66 11.89 -16.25
CA THR A 146 -18.25 11.88 -14.90
C THR A 146 -17.21 12.17 -13.81
N VAL A 147 -16.15 12.93 -14.12
CA VAL A 147 -15.08 13.21 -13.17
C VAL A 147 -15.59 13.94 -11.91
N ASN A 148 -15.11 13.49 -10.75
CA ASN A 148 -15.38 14.15 -9.48
C ASN A 148 -14.61 15.49 -9.41
N ARG A 149 -15.34 16.62 -9.43
CA ARG A 149 -14.75 17.96 -9.42
C ARG A 149 -13.92 18.26 -8.17
N THR A 150 -14.32 17.76 -7.01
CA THR A 150 -13.57 17.95 -5.76
C THR A 150 -12.24 17.22 -5.83
N ALA A 151 -12.24 15.97 -6.29
CA ALA A 151 -11.02 15.19 -6.51
C ALA A 151 -10.10 15.86 -7.54
N LEU A 152 -10.66 16.35 -8.65
CA LEU A 152 -9.88 17.06 -9.67
C LEU A 152 -9.25 18.35 -9.12
N THR A 153 -9.97 19.12 -8.30
CA THR A 153 -9.41 20.31 -7.64
C THR A 153 -8.21 19.94 -6.75
N GLU A 154 -8.30 18.83 -6.05
CA GLU A 154 -7.21 18.35 -5.21
C GLU A 154 -6.01 17.87 -6.05
N VAL A 155 -6.26 17.19 -7.19
CA VAL A 155 -5.20 16.85 -8.16
C VAL A 155 -4.46 18.12 -8.60
N VAL A 156 -5.18 19.14 -9.07
CA VAL A 156 -4.58 20.40 -9.55
C VAL A 156 -3.76 21.09 -8.45
N ARG A 157 -4.22 21.02 -7.20
CA ARG A 157 -3.52 21.60 -6.05
C ARG A 157 -2.20 20.87 -5.74
N LEU A 158 -2.18 19.53 -5.81
CA LEU A 158 -1.02 18.72 -5.46
C LEU A 158 -0.02 18.55 -6.61
N LEU A 159 -0.49 18.65 -7.84
CA LEU A 159 0.29 18.34 -9.04
C LEU A 159 1.62 19.11 -9.16
N PRO A 160 1.68 20.43 -8.89
CA PRO A 160 2.96 21.16 -8.96
C PRO A 160 4.00 20.64 -7.97
N MET A 161 3.57 20.24 -6.78
CA MET A 161 4.43 19.63 -5.77
C MET A 161 4.95 18.26 -6.24
N VAL A 162 4.06 17.40 -6.72
CA VAL A 162 4.42 16.06 -7.21
C VAL A 162 5.40 16.13 -8.37
N ILE A 163 5.18 17.06 -9.30
CA ILE A 163 6.09 17.29 -10.44
C ILE A 163 7.43 17.84 -9.97
N SER A 164 7.44 18.78 -9.04
CA SER A 164 8.67 19.31 -8.46
C SER A 164 9.50 18.21 -7.78
N ASP A 165 8.84 17.34 -7.02
CA ASP A 165 9.49 16.19 -6.38
C ASP A 165 10.09 15.24 -7.43
N ALA A 166 9.33 14.87 -8.46
CA ALA A 166 9.78 13.97 -9.51
C ALA A 166 11.02 14.52 -10.24
N ARG A 167 10.99 15.81 -10.56
CA ARG A 167 12.12 16.52 -11.21
C ARG A 167 13.35 16.57 -10.31
N GLN A 168 13.17 16.90 -9.04
CA GLN A 168 14.29 16.98 -8.10
C GLN A 168 14.95 15.62 -7.88
N VAL A 169 14.15 14.56 -7.78
CA VAL A 169 14.67 13.19 -7.69
C VAL A 169 15.44 12.79 -8.95
N ALA A 170 14.91 13.10 -10.12
CA ALA A 170 15.59 12.82 -11.38
C ALA A 170 16.92 13.61 -11.51
N GLN A 171 16.92 14.87 -11.11
CA GLN A 171 18.09 15.75 -11.14
C GLN A 171 19.21 15.29 -10.21
N ASP A 172 18.85 14.80 -9.00
CA ASP A 172 19.81 14.33 -8.00
C ASP A 172 20.09 12.81 -8.11
N SER A 173 19.56 12.10 -9.09
CA SER A 173 19.60 10.62 -9.15
C SER A 173 21.01 10.03 -9.08
N ALA A 174 21.97 10.63 -9.79
CA ALA A 174 23.38 10.21 -9.75
C ALA A 174 24.01 10.46 -8.38
N ALA A 175 23.72 11.61 -7.74
CA ALA A 175 24.22 11.95 -6.41
C ALA A 175 23.59 11.07 -5.33
N LEU A 176 22.30 10.73 -5.43
CA LEU A 176 21.61 9.80 -4.55
C LEU A 176 22.23 8.39 -4.60
N SER A 177 22.51 7.89 -5.81
CA SER A 177 23.19 6.61 -6.00
C SER A 177 24.61 6.63 -5.44
N ALA A 178 25.38 7.70 -5.70
CA ALA A 178 26.72 7.86 -5.18
C ALA A 178 26.77 7.94 -3.65
N ALA A 179 25.79 8.60 -3.02
CA ALA A 179 25.69 8.68 -1.57
C ALA A 179 25.49 7.30 -0.93
N LEU A 180 24.64 6.45 -1.53
CA LEU A 180 24.41 5.10 -1.02
C LEU A 180 25.63 4.19 -1.22
N GLN A 181 26.28 4.26 -2.39
CA GLN A 181 27.50 3.49 -2.68
C GLN A 181 28.69 3.95 -1.82
N GLY A 182 28.82 5.25 -1.61
CA GLY A 182 29.84 5.81 -0.71
C GLY A 182 29.69 5.29 0.72
N LEU A 183 28.47 5.31 1.25
CA LEU A 183 28.20 4.76 2.59
C LEU A 183 28.56 3.27 2.68
N ALA A 184 28.25 2.47 1.66
CA ALA A 184 28.63 1.05 1.64
C ALA A 184 30.15 0.86 1.69
N ALA A 185 30.92 1.71 0.99
CA ALA A 185 32.39 1.68 1.02
C ALA A 185 32.96 2.15 2.35
N ASP A 186 32.37 3.17 2.97
CA ASP A 186 32.79 3.69 4.28
C ASP A 186 32.57 2.63 5.38
N LEU A 187 31.45 1.92 5.34
CA LEU A 187 31.15 0.81 6.24
C LEU A 187 32.17 -0.34 6.15
N ASP A 188 32.69 -0.64 4.95
CA ASP A 188 33.73 -1.66 4.77
C ASP A 188 35.11 -1.19 5.25
N ALA A 189 35.42 0.10 5.08
CA ALA A 189 36.73 0.64 5.39
C ALA A 189 36.98 0.82 6.90
N ASP A 190 35.92 1.05 7.68
CA ASP A 190 36.02 1.32 9.12
C ASP A 190 36.13 0.01 9.92
N VAL A 191 37.37 -0.37 10.23
CA VAL A 191 37.70 -1.58 11.00
C VAL A 191 37.90 -1.17 12.45
N GLY A 192 36.91 -1.37 13.32
CA GLY A 192 37.08 -1.25 14.76
C GLY A 192 36.19 -0.25 15.51
N GLY A 193 35.09 0.20 14.88
CA GLY A 193 34.11 1.07 15.51
C GLY A 193 33.22 0.40 16.56
N ARG A 194 32.26 1.17 17.10
CA ARG A 194 31.25 0.78 18.10
C ARG A 194 30.44 -0.47 17.69
N PHE A 195 30.23 -0.67 16.40
CA PHE A 195 29.48 -1.79 15.86
C PHE A 195 30.42 -2.91 15.40
N GLY A 196 30.02 -4.16 15.62
CA GLY A 196 30.85 -5.33 15.26
C GLY A 196 31.06 -5.46 13.73
N ASN A 197 32.24 -5.92 13.31
CA ASN A 197 32.57 -6.11 11.89
C ASN A 197 31.54 -6.92 11.09
N PRO A 198 30.95 -8.03 11.62
CA PRO A 198 29.96 -8.79 10.87
C PRO A 198 28.69 -8.00 10.57
N GLU A 199 28.19 -7.22 11.53
CA GLU A 199 26.98 -6.42 11.37
C GLU A 199 27.20 -5.29 10.36
N ARG A 200 28.37 -4.65 10.37
CA ARG A 200 28.73 -3.61 9.39
C ARG A 200 28.82 -4.16 7.98
N ALA A 201 29.43 -5.33 7.81
CA ALA A 201 29.53 -5.99 6.51
C ALA A 201 28.12 -6.30 5.93
N ASP A 202 27.21 -6.82 6.76
CA ASP A 202 25.84 -7.09 6.33
C ASP A 202 25.08 -5.82 5.93
N VAL A 203 25.30 -4.71 6.65
CA VAL A 203 24.67 -3.42 6.31
C VAL A 203 25.30 -2.85 5.03
N ALA A 204 26.63 -2.97 4.85
CA ALA A 204 27.29 -2.57 3.61
C ALA A 204 26.76 -3.35 2.40
N ASP A 205 26.60 -4.67 2.54
CA ASP A 205 26.01 -5.51 1.49
C ASP A 205 24.54 -5.16 1.23
N LEU A 206 23.78 -4.81 2.29
CA LEU A 206 22.41 -4.33 2.12
C LEU A 206 22.38 -3.00 1.35
N MET A 207 23.27 -2.05 1.63
CA MET A 207 23.36 -0.77 0.90
C MET A 207 23.66 -1.02 -0.58
N ARG A 208 24.55 -1.94 -0.92
CA ARG A 208 24.81 -2.33 -2.31
C ARG A 208 23.58 -2.94 -2.96
N TRP A 209 22.95 -3.89 -2.26
CA TRP A 209 21.72 -4.54 -2.75
C TRP A 209 20.60 -3.51 -3.01
N LEU A 210 20.42 -2.53 -2.11
CA LEU A 210 19.47 -1.44 -2.34
C LEU A 210 19.83 -0.64 -3.60
N GLY A 211 21.13 -0.35 -3.80
CA GLY A 211 21.64 0.40 -4.96
C GLY A 211 21.52 -0.34 -6.29
N ASP A 212 21.48 -1.67 -6.27
CA ASP A 212 21.39 -2.55 -7.45
C ASP A 212 19.95 -2.65 -8.03
N GLY A 213 19.16 -1.59 -7.88
CA GLY A 213 17.81 -1.50 -8.44
C GLY A 213 16.71 -2.12 -7.56
N ASN A 214 17.02 -2.47 -6.32
CA ASN A 214 16.04 -2.98 -5.36
C ASN A 214 15.32 -1.89 -4.58
N PHE A 215 15.87 -0.67 -4.58
CA PHE A 215 15.31 0.48 -3.88
C PHE A 215 15.39 1.75 -4.74
N VAL A 216 14.27 2.42 -4.90
CA VAL A 216 14.19 3.71 -5.59
C VAL A 216 14.41 4.80 -4.55
N ILE A 217 15.59 5.40 -4.55
CA ILE A 217 15.92 6.46 -3.60
C ILE A 217 15.21 7.74 -4.03
N LEU A 218 14.38 8.30 -3.17
CA LEU A 218 13.66 9.54 -3.39
C LEU A 218 14.35 10.75 -2.75
N GLY A 219 15.12 10.52 -1.69
CA GLY A 219 15.85 11.58 -1.02
C GLY A 219 16.88 11.03 -0.03
N ALA A 220 17.86 11.85 0.30
CA ALA A 220 18.89 11.54 1.27
C ALA A 220 19.32 12.78 2.07
N GLN A 221 19.81 12.54 3.29
CA GLN A 221 20.35 13.59 4.15
C GLN A 221 21.31 12.97 5.19
N ARG A 222 22.36 13.69 5.54
CA ARG A 222 23.18 13.39 6.72
C ARG A 222 22.78 14.25 7.90
N CYS A 223 22.83 13.69 9.08
CA CYS A 223 22.62 14.41 10.33
C CYS A 223 23.76 14.07 11.29
N MET A 224 24.18 15.04 12.08
CA MET A 224 25.06 14.81 13.20
C MET A 224 24.20 14.72 14.46
N VAL A 225 24.33 13.63 15.20
CA VAL A 225 23.59 13.40 16.45
C VAL A 225 24.54 13.65 17.62
N ALA A 226 24.23 14.65 18.43
CA ALA A 226 24.94 14.96 19.67
C ALA A 226 23.88 15.25 20.75
N ASP A 227 24.10 14.75 21.96
CA ASP A 227 23.21 14.96 23.11
C ASP A 227 21.73 14.56 22.84
N GLY A 228 21.53 13.54 22.01
CA GLY A 228 20.18 13.06 21.63
C GLY A 228 19.43 13.94 20.62
N HIS A 229 20.08 14.95 20.06
CA HIS A 229 19.53 15.83 19.03
C HIS A 229 20.24 15.66 17.70
N ALA A 230 19.45 15.49 16.61
CA ALA A 230 19.98 15.39 15.27
C ALA A 230 20.04 16.78 14.62
N VAL A 231 21.23 17.21 14.22
CA VAL A 231 21.45 18.43 13.45
C VAL A 231 21.70 18.05 12.01
N ALA A 232 20.82 18.53 11.11
CA ALA A 232 20.89 18.23 9.70
C ALA A 232 22.06 18.98 9.03
N ASP A 233 22.84 18.27 8.21
CA ASP A 233 23.77 18.87 7.25
C ASP A 233 22.99 19.28 6.00
N GLU A 234 22.67 20.57 5.90
CA GLU A 234 21.86 21.11 4.79
C GLU A 234 22.50 20.89 3.41
N ALA A 235 23.85 20.90 3.35
CA ALA A 235 24.58 20.70 2.11
C ALA A 235 24.46 19.24 1.60
N SER A 236 24.17 18.30 2.47
CA SER A 236 24.00 16.89 2.14
C SER A 236 22.60 16.51 1.63
N ARG A 237 21.64 17.44 1.67
CA ARG A 237 20.26 17.16 1.22
C ARG A 237 20.20 16.88 -0.27
N LEU A 238 19.55 15.77 -0.63
CA LEU A 238 19.34 15.33 -2.01
C LEU A 238 17.89 14.91 -2.25
N GLY A 239 17.43 15.04 -3.49
CA GLY A 239 16.08 14.65 -3.88
C GLY A 239 14.99 15.42 -3.13
N VAL A 240 13.93 14.74 -2.71
CA VAL A 240 12.79 15.35 -1.99
C VAL A 240 13.20 16.01 -0.67
N ALA A 241 14.31 15.61 -0.07
CA ALA A 241 14.82 16.22 1.16
C ALA A 241 15.32 17.66 0.97
N ARG A 242 15.62 18.10 -0.26
CA ARG A 242 15.90 19.50 -0.59
C ARG A 242 14.65 20.37 -0.53
N LEU A 243 13.50 19.79 -0.82
CA LEU A 243 12.23 20.51 -0.94
C LEU A 243 11.45 20.50 0.37
N ARG A 244 11.57 19.42 1.15
CA ARG A 244 10.81 19.21 2.38
C ARG A 244 11.65 18.49 3.42
N THR A 245 11.78 19.09 4.59
CA THR A 245 12.57 18.54 5.70
C THR A 245 11.82 17.44 6.47
N GLU A 246 10.49 17.51 6.50
CA GLU A 246 9.60 16.57 7.20
C GLU A 246 9.60 15.16 6.62
N VAL A 247 10.14 14.97 5.41
CA VAL A 247 10.21 13.65 4.75
C VAL A 247 11.16 12.69 5.47
N LEU A 248 12.12 13.22 6.22
CA LEU A 248 13.11 12.47 7.00
C LEU A 248 13.00 12.85 8.48
N PRO A 249 11.98 12.34 9.19
CA PRO A 249 11.75 12.66 10.59
C PRO A 249 12.91 12.20 11.46
N GLU A 250 13.03 12.80 12.64
CA GLU A 250 13.96 12.38 13.66
C GLU A 250 13.52 11.04 14.25
N LEU A 251 14.43 10.06 14.24
CA LEU A 251 14.21 8.76 14.86
C LEU A 251 14.86 8.75 16.26
N SER A 252 14.15 8.20 17.23
CA SER A 252 14.71 8.03 18.59
C SER A 252 16.00 7.22 18.54
N ASP A 253 16.99 7.61 19.34
CA ASP A 253 18.26 6.88 19.42
C ASP A 253 18.04 5.49 20.00
N SER A 254 18.13 4.47 19.14
CA SER A 254 18.03 3.06 19.54
C SER A 254 19.41 2.42 19.73
N GLY A 255 20.49 3.13 19.43
CA GLY A 255 21.85 2.58 19.46
C GLY A 255 22.13 1.52 18.39
N GLU A 256 21.18 1.25 17.49
CA GLU A 256 21.33 0.27 16.40
C GLU A 256 22.08 0.89 15.22
N LEU A 257 22.91 0.07 14.54
CA LEU A 257 23.62 0.47 13.32
C LEU A 257 22.66 0.81 12.18
N LEU A 258 21.62 0.00 12.01
CA LEU A 258 20.60 0.14 10.95
C LEU A 258 19.20 0.25 11.55
N VAL A 259 18.47 1.27 11.11
CA VAL A 259 17.05 1.42 11.45
C VAL A 259 16.25 1.52 10.16
N LEU A 260 15.21 0.70 10.02
CA LEU A 260 14.19 0.86 9.01
C LEU A 260 12.87 1.31 9.66
N ALA A 261 12.28 2.35 9.10
CA ALA A 261 10.95 2.84 9.45
C ALA A 261 10.14 3.07 8.17
N GLN A 262 8.84 3.08 8.27
CA GLN A 262 7.96 3.43 7.17
C GLN A 262 7.43 4.84 7.36
N ALA A 263 7.42 5.63 6.29
CA ALA A 263 6.86 6.97 6.32
C ALA A 263 5.33 6.92 6.46
N THR A 264 4.76 7.95 7.07
CA THR A 264 3.32 8.07 7.34
C THR A 264 2.51 8.57 6.16
N MET A 265 3.18 9.29 5.26
CA MET A 265 2.56 9.83 4.06
C MET A 265 2.94 8.99 2.85
N PRO A 266 1.98 8.61 2.02
CA PRO A 266 2.28 7.91 0.79
C PRO A 266 3.03 8.82 -0.19
N SER A 267 4.00 8.26 -0.91
CA SER A 267 4.61 8.94 -2.02
C SER A 267 3.66 8.96 -3.22
N PHE A 268 3.63 10.06 -3.95
CA PHE A 268 3.00 10.13 -5.26
C PHE A 268 3.98 9.77 -6.38
N LEU A 269 5.23 9.51 -6.04
CA LEU A 269 6.25 9.14 -7.01
C LEU A 269 6.20 7.65 -7.32
N ARG A 270 6.30 7.28 -8.58
CA ARG A 270 6.38 5.92 -9.13
C ARG A 270 5.22 4.97 -8.78
N TYR A 271 5.11 4.47 -7.54
CA TYR A 271 4.21 3.35 -7.20
C TYR A 271 3.08 3.74 -6.26
N GLY A 272 3.04 4.97 -5.78
CA GLY A 272 2.01 5.40 -4.83
C GLY A 272 1.99 4.60 -3.52
N ALA A 273 3.13 4.08 -3.10
CA ALA A 273 3.30 3.33 -1.85
C ALA A 273 3.85 4.23 -0.73
N TYR A 274 3.75 3.73 0.50
CA TYR A 274 4.41 4.40 1.63
C TYR A 274 5.92 4.20 1.53
N PRO A 275 6.72 5.29 1.51
CA PRO A 275 8.18 5.18 1.47
C PRO A 275 8.73 4.54 2.73
N TYR A 276 9.91 3.97 2.61
CA TYR A 276 10.72 3.52 3.73
C TYR A 276 11.84 4.51 4.01
N ILE A 277 12.11 4.70 5.29
CA ILE A 277 13.23 5.49 5.79
C ILE A 277 14.29 4.50 6.26
N VAL A 278 15.45 4.55 5.64
CA VAL A 278 16.62 3.75 5.98
C VAL A 278 17.61 4.68 6.66
N VAL A 279 17.94 4.40 7.91
CA VAL A 279 18.92 5.16 8.67
C VAL A 279 20.08 4.26 9.02
N VAL A 280 21.29 4.67 8.63
CA VAL A 280 22.53 4.00 8.99
C VAL A 280 23.37 4.95 9.83
N ARG A 281 23.92 4.42 10.92
CA ARG A 281 24.70 5.19 11.90
C ARG A 281 26.18 4.84 11.82
N GLU A 282 27.00 5.86 11.81
CA GLU A 282 28.45 5.75 11.88
C GLU A 282 29.00 6.58 13.03
N GLU A 283 30.20 6.21 13.52
CA GLU A 283 30.92 7.06 14.47
C GLU A 283 31.44 8.30 13.73
N GLY A 284 31.16 9.48 14.30
CA GLY A 284 31.66 10.73 13.77
C GLY A 284 33.15 10.93 14.05
N PRO A 285 33.81 11.86 13.36
CA PRO A 285 35.23 12.17 13.57
C PRO A 285 35.48 12.62 15.01
N GLY A 286 36.41 11.97 15.67
CA GLY A 286 36.76 12.21 17.09
C GLY A 286 36.42 11.05 18.03
N GLY A 287 35.68 10.04 17.59
CA GLY A 287 35.32 8.87 18.40
C GLY A 287 36.47 7.93 18.72
N GLN A 288 37.61 8.06 18.04
CA GLN A 288 38.81 7.21 18.25
C GLN A 288 39.77 7.73 19.32
N GLU A 289 39.68 8.98 19.74
CA GLU A 289 40.45 9.50 20.87
C GLU A 289 39.72 9.13 22.17
N ARG A 290 39.98 7.91 22.67
CA ARG A 290 39.63 7.52 24.04
C ARG A 290 40.31 8.48 25.01
N SER A 291 39.58 9.48 25.47
CA SER A 291 40.05 10.24 26.63
C SER A 291 39.98 9.32 27.85
N ASP A 292 41.06 9.22 28.59
CA ASP A 292 41.23 8.40 29.79
C ASP A 292 40.29 8.79 30.97
N THR A 293 39.32 9.68 30.74
CA THR A 293 38.56 10.32 31.83
C THR A 293 37.03 10.38 31.64
N GLY A 294 36.46 9.75 30.64
CA GLY A 294 34.97 9.80 30.51
C GLY A 294 34.43 8.95 29.36
N ASN A 295 33.52 8.07 29.71
CA ASN A 295 32.85 7.14 28.82
C ASN A 295 31.67 7.84 28.09
N GLU A 296 31.88 9.05 27.51
CA GLU A 296 30.87 9.68 26.68
C GLU A 296 31.04 9.19 25.24
N PRO A 297 29.98 8.61 24.63
CA PRO A 297 30.05 8.22 23.24
C PRO A 297 30.29 9.45 22.36
N GLY A 298 31.20 9.34 21.39
CA GLY A 298 31.44 10.39 20.40
C GLY A 298 30.19 10.72 19.57
N PRO A 299 30.20 11.83 18.83
CA PRO A 299 29.08 12.20 17.95
C PRO A 299 28.82 11.07 16.95
N VAL A 300 27.56 10.84 16.66
CA VAL A 300 27.10 9.83 15.67
C VAL A 300 26.67 10.56 14.40
N ILE A 301 27.10 10.06 13.25
CA ILE A 301 26.58 10.50 11.95
C ILE A 301 25.45 9.55 11.55
N GLU A 302 24.29 10.11 11.26
CA GLU A 302 23.18 9.38 10.65
C GLU A 302 23.11 9.68 9.16
N HIS A 303 23.17 8.63 8.34
CA HIS A 303 22.85 8.67 6.93
C HIS A 303 21.41 8.25 6.77
N ARG A 304 20.54 9.17 6.38
CA ARG A 304 19.10 8.95 6.23
C ARG A 304 18.74 8.93 4.76
N PHE A 305 18.09 7.86 4.31
CA PHE A 305 17.56 7.70 2.96
C PHE A 305 16.05 7.49 3.04
N VAL A 306 15.30 8.10 2.13
CA VAL A 306 13.89 7.82 1.93
C VAL A 306 13.68 7.27 0.53
N GLY A 307 12.87 6.22 0.40
CA GLY A 307 12.63 5.60 -0.90
C GLY A 307 11.60 4.49 -0.89
N LEU A 308 11.50 3.81 -2.01
CA LEU A 308 10.51 2.76 -2.26
C LEU A 308 11.21 1.46 -2.67
N PHE A 309 10.87 0.35 -2.03
CA PHE A 309 11.28 -0.95 -2.52
C PHE A 309 10.63 -1.25 -3.87
N THR A 310 11.39 -1.79 -4.80
CA THR A 310 10.86 -2.23 -6.10
C THR A 310 10.03 -3.50 -5.96
N ALA A 311 9.20 -3.79 -6.96
CA ALA A 311 8.45 -5.06 -6.99
C ALA A 311 9.38 -6.29 -6.97
N ALA A 312 10.56 -6.19 -7.61
CA ALA A 312 11.58 -7.24 -7.56
C ALA A 312 12.07 -7.47 -6.12
N ALA A 313 12.40 -6.41 -5.39
CA ALA A 313 12.83 -6.48 -3.99
C ALA A 313 11.75 -7.10 -3.08
N MET A 314 10.49 -6.68 -3.27
CA MET A 314 9.37 -7.18 -2.46
C MET A 314 9.03 -8.65 -2.72
N ASN A 315 9.47 -9.21 -3.84
CA ASN A 315 9.29 -10.62 -4.22
C ASN A 315 10.60 -11.43 -4.20
N ALA A 316 11.72 -10.82 -3.85
CA ALA A 316 13.02 -11.50 -3.79
C ALA A 316 12.99 -12.66 -2.80
N ASN A 317 13.79 -13.70 -3.06
CA ASN A 317 13.99 -14.78 -2.11
C ASN A 317 14.66 -14.23 -0.84
N VAL A 318 14.19 -14.63 0.34
CA VAL A 318 14.73 -14.16 1.62
C VAL A 318 16.21 -14.48 1.81
N LEU A 319 16.70 -15.53 1.15
CA LEU A 319 18.11 -15.92 1.19
C LEU A 319 19.02 -15.09 0.28
N ASP A 320 18.42 -14.29 -0.63
CA ASP A 320 19.16 -13.41 -1.55
C ASP A 320 19.21 -11.94 -1.04
N ILE A 321 18.52 -11.65 0.05
CA ILE A 321 18.49 -10.30 0.63
C ILE A 321 19.53 -10.23 1.77
N PRO A 322 20.57 -9.40 1.64
CA PRO A 322 21.56 -9.23 2.69
C PRO A 322 20.92 -8.87 4.04
N LEU A 323 21.56 -9.19 5.15
CA LEU A 323 21.03 -9.06 6.50
C LEU A 323 19.87 -10.03 6.80
N ILE A 324 18.82 -10.09 5.94
CA ILE A 324 17.70 -11.03 6.10
C ILE A 324 18.21 -12.45 5.94
N SER A 325 19.02 -12.74 4.91
CA SER A 325 19.58 -14.07 4.66
C SER A 325 20.35 -14.62 5.86
N ARG A 326 21.16 -13.79 6.50
CA ARG A 326 21.90 -14.20 7.71
C ARG A 326 20.93 -14.51 8.88
N ARG A 327 19.97 -13.64 9.15
CA ARG A 327 18.97 -13.84 10.21
C ARG A 327 18.13 -15.10 9.98
N VAL A 328 17.77 -15.37 8.73
CA VAL A 328 17.06 -16.60 8.35
C VAL A 328 17.93 -17.82 8.57
N GLN A 329 19.22 -17.79 8.19
CA GLN A 329 20.15 -18.90 8.43
C GLN A 329 20.38 -19.15 9.91
N GLU A 330 20.49 -18.10 10.73
CA GLU A 330 20.58 -18.18 12.19
C GLU A 330 19.33 -18.83 12.78
N ALA A 331 18.11 -18.39 12.36
CA ALA A 331 16.85 -18.97 12.80
C ALA A 331 16.73 -20.46 12.43
N LEU A 332 17.12 -20.82 11.20
CA LEU A 332 17.15 -22.23 10.75
C LEU A 332 18.17 -23.05 11.53
N ALA A 333 19.34 -22.49 11.88
CA ALA A 333 20.34 -23.17 12.69
C ALA A 333 19.83 -23.44 14.11
N MET A 334 19.14 -22.48 14.73
CA MET A 334 18.52 -22.65 16.05
C MET A 334 17.42 -23.74 16.06
N SER A 335 16.76 -23.97 14.94
CA SER A 335 15.72 -25.01 14.81
C SER A 335 16.25 -26.39 14.43
N ALA A 336 17.55 -26.52 14.11
CA ALA A 336 18.10 -27.75 13.50
C ALA A 336 17.95 -29.01 14.36
N ASP A 337 17.91 -28.84 15.68
CA ASP A 337 17.77 -29.95 16.64
C ASP A 337 16.30 -30.26 17.02
N ASP A 338 15.33 -29.48 16.52
CA ASP A 338 13.91 -29.69 16.81
C ASP A 338 13.20 -30.40 15.62
N PRO A 339 12.89 -31.71 15.76
CA PRO A 339 12.21 -32.45 14.70
C PRO A 339 10.76 -32.00 14.44
N SER A 340 10.16 -31.18 15.32
CA SER A 340 8.82 -30.63 15.15
C SER A 340 8.81 -29.45 14.17
N HIS A 341 9.97 -28.85 13.92
CA HIS A 341 10.13 -27.69 13.04
C HIS A 341 11.16 -27.96 11.93
N PRO A 342 10.82 -28.75 10.91
CA PRO A 342 11.73 -29.02 9.79
C PRO A 342 12.18 -27.72 9.12
N GLY A 343 13.48 -27.51 8.93
CA GLY A 343 14.04 -26.27 8.39
C GLY A 343 13.44 -25.82 7.07
N GLN A 344 13.05 -26.77 6.18
CA GLN A 344 12.38 -26.42 4.92
C GLN A 344 11.00 -25.81 5.16
N LEU A 345 10.21 -26.37 6.07
CA LEU A 345 8.88 -25.84 6.38
C LEU A 345 8.97 -24.47 7.04
N MET A 346 9.97 -24.26 7.90
CA MET A 346 10.26 -22.96 8.48
C MET A 346 10.62 -21.92 7.40
N LEU A 347 11.48 -22.29 6.47
CA LEU A 347 11.87 -21.42 5.36
C LEU A 347 10.65 -21.07 4.50
N ASP A 348 9.78 -22.04 4.22
CA ASP A 348 8.54 -21.82 3.46
C ASP A 348 7.62 -20.82 4.17
N VAL A 349 7.48 -20.91 5.50
CA VAL A 349 6.72 -19.92 6.28
C VAL A 349 7.39 -18.55 6.23
N ILE A 350 8.71 -18.46 6.49
CA ILE A 350 9.45 -17.19 6.48
C ILE A 350 9.32 -16.50 5.11
N GLN A 351 9.32 -17.25 4.01
CA GLN A 351 9.09 -16.72 2.65
C GLN A 351 7.71 -16.04 2.49
N THR A 352 6.73 -16.36 3.32
CA THR A 352 5.41 -15.73 3.27
C THR A 352 5.36 -14.38 3.99
N ILE A 353 6.28 -14.11 4.91
CA ILE A 353 6.35 -12.86 5.66
C ILE A 353 6.68 -11.70 4.71
N PRO A 354 5.98 -10.56 4.80
CA PRO A 354 6.30 -9.38 4.00
C PRO A 354 7.77 -8.94 4.19
N ARG A 355 8.45 -8.60 3.10
CA ARG A 355 9.87 -8.21 3.17
C ARG A 355 10.13 -7.03 4.08
N SER A 356 9.18 -6.08 4.14
CA SER A 356 9.22 -4.95 5.06
C SER A 356 9.27 -5.35 6.54
N GLU A 357 8.58 -6.42 6.92
CA GLU A 357 8.58 -6.92 8.30
C GLU A 357 9.90 -7.65 8.61
N LEU A 358 10.44 -8.41 7.66
CA LEU A 358 11.68 -9.17 7.86
C LEU A 358 12.89 -8.30 8.24
N PHE A 359 12.95 -7.05 7.75
CA PHE A 359 14.02 -6.12 8.14
C PHE A 359 14.00 -5.72 9.61
N THR A 360 12.87 -5.85 10.29
CA THR A 360 12.70 -5.46 11.70
C THR A 360 12.77 -6.62 12.66
N LEU A 361 12.79 -7.86 12.19
CA LEU A 361 12.73 -9.08 12.99
C LEU A 361 14.14 -9.62 13.27
N SER A 362 14.39 -10.09 14.50
CA SER A 362 15.59 -10.85 14.84
C SER A 362 15.46 -12.32 14.42
N ALA A 363 16.54 -13.08 14.50
CA ALA A 363 16.52 -14.51 14.20
C ALA A 363 15.60 -15.29 15.16
N GLU A 364 15.62 -14.94 16.46
CA GLU A 364 14.72 -15.53 17.46
C GLU A 364 13.25 -15.23 17.15
N GLN A 365 12.94 -13.99 16.79
CA GLN A 365 11.57 -13.62 16.43
C GLN A 365 11.08 -14.35 15.15
N LEU A 366 11.98 -14.56 14.17
CA LEU A 366 11.67 -15.36 12.98
C LEU A 366 11.37 -16.82 13.34
N LEU A 367 12.18 -17.38 14.25
CA LEU A 367 11.99 -18.74 14.77
C LEU A 367 10.62 -18.87 15.47
N ASP A 368 10.33 -17.96 16.40
CA ASP A 368 9.07 -17.96 17.14
C ASP A 368 7.84 -17.82 16.23
N MET A 369 7.91 -16.88 15.28
CA MET A 369 6.82 -16.64 14.34
C MET A 369 6.59 -17.85 13.42
N ALA A 370 7.67 -18.38 12.83
CA ALA A 370 7.54 -19.54 11.96
C ALA A 370 7.06 -20.78 12.71
N GLY A 371 7.59 -21.02 13.91
CA GLY A 371 7.14 -22.09 14.81
C GLY A 371 5.64 -21.99 15.13
N ALA A 372 5.17 -20.80 15.52
CA ALA A 372 3.75 -20.58 15.81
C ALA A 372 2.83 -20.85 14.60
N VAL A 373 3.28 -20.50 13.38
CA VAL A 373 2.53 -20.78 12.15
C VAL A 373 2.52 -22.28 11.85
N ILE A 374 3.64 -22.98 12.06
CA ILE A 374 3.73 -24.44 11.87
C ILE A 374 2.83 -25.16 12.89
N GLU A 375 2.87 -24.77 14.15
CA GLU A 375 2.03 -25.32 15.21
C GLU A 375 0.54 -25.08 14.99
N LEU A 376 0.19 -24.00 14.29
CA LEU A 376 -1.19 -23.75 13.91
C LEU A 376 -1.75 -24.95 13.10
N GLY A 377 -0.93 -25.58 12.25
CA GLY A 377 -1.24 -26.81 11.52
C GLY A 377 -2.59 -26.74 10.80
N SER A 378 -3.45 -27.73 11.03
CA SER A 378 -4.82 -27.78 10.47
C SER A 378 -5.87 -27.09 11.33
N ARG A 379 -5.49 -26.38 12.39
CA ARG A 379 -6.44 -25.70 13.28
C ARG A 379 -7.12 -24.55 12.55
N ARG A 380 -8.45 -24.54 12.57
CA ARG A 380 -9.27 -23.52 11.90
C ARG A 380 -9.39 -22.24 12.75
N ARG A 381 -8.27 -21.55 12.96
CA ARG A 381 -8.21 -20.28 13.70
C ARG A 381 -7.27 -19.29 12.99
N ALA A 382 -7.43 -18.02 13.25
CA ALA A 382 -6.49 -17.00 12.82
C ALA A 382 -5.33 -16.92 13.83
N LEU A 383 -4.16 -16.51 13.34
CA LEU A 383 -2.98 -16.16 14.14
C LEU A 383 -2.60 -14.73 13.81
N LEU A 384 -2.45 -13.89 14.85
CA LEU A 384 -2.12 -12.48 14.73
C LEU A 384 -0.72 -12.21 15.27
N PHE A 385 0.14 -11.61 14.44
CA PHE A 385 1.36 -10.95 14.87
C PHE A 385 1.14 -9.44 14.81
N LEU A 386 1.44 -8.77 15.91
CA LEU A 386 1.20 -7.35 16.10
C LEU A 386 2.50 -6.63 16.38
N ARG A 387 2.78 -5.57 15.62
CA ARG A 387 3.93 -4.71 15.84
C ARG A 387 3.52 -3.23 15.77
N ALA A 388 3.91 -2.45 16.76
CA ALA A 388 3.80 -1.00 16.70
C ALA A 388 4.92 -0.43 15.82
N ASP A 389 4.61 0.57 15.03
CA ASP A 389 5.60 1.35 14.30
C ASP A 389 6.52 2.12 15.26
N ARG A 390 7.79 2.26 14.91
CA ARG A 390 8.77 2.99 15.72
C ARG A 390 8.43 4.48 15.88
N LEU A 391 7.83 5.07 14.87
CA LEU A 391 7.34 6.46 14.90
C LEU A 391 5.94 6.58 15.52
N GLY A 392 5.31 5.46 15.86
CA GLY A 392 3.99 5.42 16.49
C GLY A 392 2.86 5.86 15.58
N HIS A 393 3.01 5.78 14.26
CA HIS A 393 2.03 6.26 13.30
C HIS A 393 1.08 5.17 12.80
N PHE A 394 1.46 3.91 12.91
CA PHE A 394 0.65 2.78 12.49
C PHE A 394 0.91 1.53 13.32
N PHE A 395 -0.01 0.57 13.19
CA PHE A 395 0.20 -0.80 13.63
C PHE A 395 0.31 -1.72 12.41
N SER A 396 1.35 -2.57 12.42
CA SER A 396 1.49 -3.69 11.50
C SER A 396 0.83 -4.91 12.11
N CYS A 397 -0.18 -5.46 11.43
CA CYS A 397 -0.94 -6.62 11.83
C CYS A 397 -0.80 -7.70 10.76
N LEU A 398 0.06 -8.69 11.01
CA LEU A 398 0.23 -9.82 10.12
C LEU A 398 -0.68 -10.97 10.57
N VAL A 399 -1.65 -11.32 9.73
CA VAL A 399 -2.68 -12.32 10.04
C VAL A 399 -2.52 -13.53 9.15
N TYR A 400 -2.32 -14.70 9.76
CA TYR A 400 -2.42 -15.99 9.10
C TYR A 400 -3.80 -16.58 9.36
N LEU A 401 -4.47 -17.05 8.33
CA LEU A 401 -5.79 -17.70 8.43
C LEU A 401 -5.91 -18.83 7.41
N PRO A 402 -6.78 -19.83 7.63
CA PRO A 402 -6.97 -20.91 6.67
C PRO A 402 -7.35 -20.36 5.29
N ARG A 403 -6.68 -20.84 4.24
CA ARG A 403 -6.87 -20.35 2.87
C ARG A 403 -8.33 -20.47 2.39
N ASP A 404 -9.01 -21.57 2.75
CA ASP A 404 -10.41 -21.83 2.41
C ASP A 404 -11.39 -20.85 3.10
N ARG A 405 -10.92 -20.12 4.11
CA ARG A 405 -11.69 -19.10 4.84
C ARG A 405 -11.42 -17.67 4.38
N TYR A 406 -10.44 -17.47 3.53
CA TYR A 406 -10.11 -16.13 3.02
C TYR A 406 -11.10 -15.72 1.93
N THR A 407 -11.99 -14.80 2.26
CA THR A 407 -12.94 -14.16 1.34
C THR A 407 -12.88 -12.64 1.49
N THR A 408 -13.43 -11.92 0.53
CA THR A 408 -13.54 -10.46 0.62
C THR A 408 -14.34 -10.03 1.85
N ALA A 409 -15.42 -10.72 2.19
CA ALA A 409 -16.25 -10.43 3.36
C ALA A 409 -15.46 -10.61 4.67
N VAL A 410 -14.70 -11.71 4.81
CA VAL A 410 -13.85 -11.96 5.97
C VAL A 410 -12.76 -10.90 6.08
N ARG A 411 -12.11 -10.54 4.97
CA ARG A 411 -11.11 -9.48 4.96
C ARG A 411 -11.68 -8.13 5.43
N LEU A 412 -12.86 -7.75 4.94
CA LEU A 412 -13.53 -6.50 5.35
C LEU A 412 -13.91 -6.54 6.84
N ALA A 413 -14.45 -7.65 7.33
CA ALA A 413 -14.76 -7.81 8.76
C ALA A 413 -13.50 -7.69 9.64
N MET A 414 -12.36 -8.26 9.19
CA MET A 414 -11.08 -8.10 9.89
C MET A 414 -10.60 -6.65 9.88
N GLN A 415 -10.75 -5.92 8.76
CA GLN A 415 -10.42 -4.49 8.69
C GLN A 415 -11.24 -3.68 9.71
N ASP A 416 -12.55 -3.90 9.78
CA ASP A 416 -13.43 -3.20 10.72
C ASP A 416 -13.06 -3.49 12.18
N ILE A 417 -12.71 -4.74 12.49
CA ILE A 417 -12.22 -5.12 13.82
C ILE A 417 -10.94 -4.35 14.15
N LEU A 418 -9.93 -4.39 13.27
CA LEU A 418 -8.63 -3.78 13.53
C LEU A 418 -8.73 -2.25 13.62
N ILE A 419 -9.50 -1.60 12.74
CA ILE A 419 -9.74 -0.14 12.83
C ILE A 419 -10.35 0.22 14.18
N ARG A 420 -11.37 -0.50 14.62
CA ARG A 420 -12.07 -0.24 15.89
C ARG A 420 -11.17 -0.49 17.10
N GLU A 421 -10.41 -1.59 17.12
CA GLU A 421 -9.59 -1.97 18.26
C GLU A 421 -8.38 -1.05 18.45
N PHE A 422 -7.82 -0.53 17.37
CA PHE A 422 -6.68 0.39 17.40
C PHE A 422 -7.06 1.87 17.26
N GLY A 423 -8.35 2.20 17.04
CA GLY A 423 -8.77 3.57 16.78
C GLY A 423 -8.15 4.15 15.51
N GLY A 424 -7.96 3.32 14.48
CA GLY A 424 -7.31 3.69 13.24
C GLY A 424 -8.12 4.71 12.43
N ALA A 425 -7.42 5.64 11.77
CA ALA A 425 -8.00 6.58 10.82
C ALA A 425 -8.28 5.91 9.46
N SER A 426 -7.42 5.00 9.06
CA SER A 426 -7.54 4.21 7.83
C SER A 426 -6.75 2.90 7.95
N ILE A 427 -6.97 2.00 7.01
CA ILE A 427 -6.28 0.71 6.96
C ILE A 427 -5.94 0.35 5.51
N ASP A 428 -4.67 0.04 5.29
CA ASP A 428 -4.21 -0.56 4.05
C ASP A 428 -3.98 -2.06 4.24
N TYR A 429 -4.02 -2.84 3.18
CA TYR A 429 -3.75 -4.27 3.25
C TYR A 429 -2.99 -4.78 2.03
N ALA A 430 -2.19 -5.83 2.25
CA ALA A 430 -1.63 -6.67 1.22
C ALA A 430 -1.93 -8.13 1.54
N ALA A 431 -2.48 -8.88 0.60
CA ALA A 431 -2.80 -10.29 0.80
C ALA A 431 -1.95 -11.18 -0.11
N ARG A 432 -1.44 -12.27 0.46
CA ARG A 432 -0.76 -13.33 -0.28
C ARG A 432 -1.52 -14.63 -0.09
N VAL A 433 -2.09 -15.12 -1.18
CA VAL A 433 -2.77 -16.41 -1.26
C VAL A 433 -1.98 -17.28 -2.23
N SER A 434 -1.30 -18.30 -1.73
CA SER A 434 -0.48 -19.24 -2.50
C SER A 434 -1.03 -20.66 -2.38
N GLU A 435 -0.26 -21.66 -2.76
CA GLU A 435 -0.59 -23.08 -2.55
C GLU A 435 -0.47 -23.50 -1.07
N SER A 436 0.08 -22.65 -0.20
CA SER A 436 0.11 -22.85 1.25
C SER A 436 -1.31 -23.08 1.80
N PRO A 437 -1.48 -23.90 2.86
CA PRO A 437 -2.76 -24.04 3.55
C PRO A 437 -3.24 -22.73 4.18
N TRP A 438 -2.38 -21.73 4.28
CA TRP A 438 -2.63 -20.44 4.90
C TRP A 438 -2.70 -19.33 3.84
N ALA A 439 -3.68 -18.44 3.99
CA ALA A 439 -3.63 -17.10 3.44
C ALA A 439 -2.94 -16.19 4.47
N VAL A 440 -2.12 -15.29 3.97
CA VAL A 440 -1.41 -14.28 4.79
C VAL A 440 -1.94 -12.91 4.39
N VAL A 441 -2.43 -12.15 5.37
CA VAL A 441 -2.88 -10.78 5.16
C VAL A 441 -2.09 -9.86 6.08
N HIS A 442 -1.40 -8.92 5.49
CA HIS A 442 -0.70 -7.86 6.20
C HIS A 442 -1.57 -6.61 6.17
N PHE A 443 -2.06 -6.20 7.32
CA PHE A 443 -2.78 -4.95 7.48
C PHE A 443 -1.87 -3.89 8.11
N THR A 444 -1.94 -2.68 7.58
CA THR A 444 -1.31 -1.49 8.14
C THR A 444 -2.40 -0.54 8.62
N VAL A 445 -2.59 -0.47 9.93
CA VAL A 445 -3.61 0.39 10.55
C VAL A 445 -2.99 1.74 10.84
N LEU A 446 -3.32 2.76 10.06
CA LEU A 446 -2.83 4.12 10.22
C LEU A 446 -3.58 4.83 11.36
N LEU A 447 -2.83 5.44 12.26
CA LEU A 447 -3.39 6.18 13.39
C LEU A 447 -3.64 7.64 13.02
N PRO A 448 -4.62 8.31 13.63
CA PRO A 448 -4.86 9.72 13.40
C PRO A 448 -3.71 10.59 13.94
N ASP A 449 -3.43 11.71 13.28
CA ASP A 449 -2.46 12.72 13.69
C ASP A 449 -2.97 13.55 14.89
N SER A 450 -3.27 12.92 16.00
CA SER A 450 -3.72 13.66 17.19
C SER A 450 -2.65 13.63 18.28
N THR A 451 -2.48 14.80 18.93
CA THR A 451 -1.63 14.95 20.13
C THR A 451 -2.22 14.23 21.37
N GLU A 452 -3.49 13.82 21.31
CA GLU A 452 -4.20 13.10 22.37
C GLU A 452 -4.36 11.61 22.01
N ARG A 453 -3.27 10.93 21.66
CA ARG A 453 -3.33 9.47 21.43
C ARG A 453 -3.52 8.76 22.76
N ARG A 454 -4.59 7.97 22.88
CA ARG A 454 -4.70 7.02 23.98
C ARG A 454 -3.58 5.98 23.83
N PRO A 455 -2.86 5.65 24.92
CA PRO A 455 -1.92 4.55 24.85
C PRO A 455 -2.68 3.28 24.45
N ILE A 456 -2.27 2.69 23.33
CA ILE A 456 -2.87 1.46 22.82
C ILE A 456 -2.21 0.30 23.56
N ASP A 457 -3.04 -0.58 24.09
CA ASP A 457 -2.58 -1.77 24.78
C ASP A 457 -2.03 -2.80 23.77
N THR A 458 -0.71 -2.96 23.75
CA THR A 458 0.00 -3.95 22.95
C THR A 458 0.37 -5.21 23.73
N SER A 459 -0.21 -5.40 24.92
CA SER A 459 0.05 -6.57 25.74
C SER A 459 -0.35 -7.87 25.03
N GLU A 460 0.30 -8.95 25.41
CA GLU A 460 -0.01 -10.29 24.88
C GLU A 460 -1.49 -10.67 25.13
N ALA A 461 -2.05 -10.27 26.27
CA ALA A 461 -3.46 -10.52 26.57
C ALA A 461 -4.40 -9.82 25.58
N ASN A 462 -4.10 -8.56 25.22
CA ASN A 462 -4.89 -7.82 24.23
C ASN A 462 -4.69 -8.38 22.81
N ARG A 463 -3.46 -8.74 22.45
CA ARG A 463 -3.17 -9.40 21.17
C ARG A 463 -3.99 -10.68 21.00
N LEU A 464 -4.03 -11.54 22.02
CA LEU A 464 -4.83 -12.77 22.02
C LEU A 464 -6.33 -12.49 21.92
N ARG A 465 -6.84 -11.48 22.64
CA ARG A 465 -8.23 -11.04 22.54
C ARG A 465 -8.60 -10.60 21.12
N ILE A 466 -7.76 -9.80 20.48
CA ILE A 466 -7.97 -9.37 19.09
C ILE A 466 -7.89 -10.57 18.15
N GLN A 467 -6.95 -11.48 18.35
CA GLN A 467 -6.82 -12.72 17.59
C GLN A 467 -8.10 -13.58 17.66
N ASP A 468 -8.74 -13.65 18.83
CA ASP A 468 -10.00 -14.37 18.98
C ASP A 468 -11.16 -13.67 18.24
N LEU A 469 -11.20 -12.34 18.20
CA LEU A 469 -12.14 -11.59 17.37
C LEU A 469 -11.92 -11.86 15.87
N LEU A 470 -10.67 -11.84 15.42
CA LEU A 470 -10.31 -12.16 14.03
C LEU A 470 -10.66 -13.62 13.68
N THR A 471 -10.41 -14.55 14.60
CA THR A 471 -10.81 -15.96 14.44
C THR A 471 -12.34 -16.09 14.32
N SER A 472 -13.08 -15.34 15.11
CA SER A 472 -14.56 -15.34 15.04
C SER A 472 -15.06 -14.83 13.70
N ALA A 473 -14.39 -13.82 13.11
CA ALA A 473 -14.71 -13.32 11.78
C ALA A 473 -14.48 -14.36 10.66
N THR A 474 -13.63 -15.38 10.87
CA THR A 474 -13.40 -16.45 9.88
C THR A 474 -14.43 -17.58 9.97
N ARG A 475 -15.27 -17.61 11.00
CA ARG A 475 -16.28 -18.67 11.16
C ARG A 475 -17.35 -18.53 10.10
N THR A 476 -17.64 -19.63 9.42
CA THR A 476 -18.78 -19.71 8.53
C THR A 476 -20.08 -19.79 9.34
N TRP A 477 -21.20 -19.56 8.67
CA TRP A 477 -22.53 -19.78 9.25
C TRP A 477 -22.66 -21.19 9.85
N ALA A 478 -22.13 -22.20 9.15
CA ALA A 478 -22.08 -23.60 9.63
C ALA A 478 -21.23 -23.75 10.91
N ASP A 479 -20.02 -23.13 10.95
CA ASP A 479 -19.17 -23.20 12.15
C ASP A 479 -19.82 -22.50 13.34
N GLN A 480 -20.56 -21.42 13.11
CA GLN A 480 -21.30 -20.70 14.16
C GLN A 480 -22.47 -21.53 14.67
N LEU A 481 -23.20 -22.20 13.75
CA LEU A 481 -24.29 -23.10 14.12
C LEU A 481 -23.79 -24.25 15.00
N LEU A 482 -22.71 -24.93 14.60
CA LEU A 482 -22.08 -26.02 15.32
C LEU A 482 -21.47 -25.61 16.67
N GLY A 483 -20.98 -24.37 16.76
CA GLY A 483 -20.34 -23.82 17.97
C GLY A 483 -21.31 -23.15 18.95
N SER A 484 -22.58 -23.00 18.60
CA SER A 484 -23.56 -22.34 19.46
C SER A 484 -24.04 -23.27 20.58
N PRO A 485 -24.00 -22.82 21.83
CA PRO A 485 -24.56 -23.59 22.93
C PRO A 485 -26.09 -23.65 22.80
N GLY A 486 -26.63 -24.75 22.35
CA GLY A 486 -28.05 -24.90 22.13
C GLY A 486 -28.52 -26.36 22.33
N SER A 487 -29.82 -26.55 22.31
CA SER A 487 -30.49 -27.82 22.55
C SER A 487 -30.49 -28.78 21.34
N VAL A 488 -29.76 -28.46 20.28
CA VAL A 488 -29.70 -29.28 19.06
C VAL A 488 -28.48 -30.19 19.12
N ASP A 489 -28.69 -31.49 18.84
CA ASP A 489 -27.61 -32.48 18.75
C ASP A 489 -26.60 -32.06 17.63
N ALA A 490 -25.31 -32.29 17.88
CA ALA A 490 -24.25 -31.92 16.90
C ALA A 490 -24.46 -32.55 15.52
N ALA A 491 -24.94 -33.81 15.47
CA ALA A 491 -25.23 -34.48 14.19
C ALA A 491 -26.41 -33.83 13.45
N VAL A 492 -27.41 -33.34 14.17
CA VAL A 492 -28.56 -32.62 13.61
C VAL A 492 -28.09 -31.24 13.09
N ALA A 493 -27.29 -30.53 13.89
CA ALA A 493 -26.72 -29.23 13.46
C ALA A 493 -25.86 -29.38 12.19
N GLU A 494 -25.05 -30.44 12.09
CA GLU A 494 -24.23 -30.72 10.91
C GLU A 494 -25.10 -30.98 9.67
N TYR A 495 -26.17 -31.79 9.81
CA TYR A 495 -27.14 -32.05 8.74
C TYR A 495 -27.77 -30.75 8.21
N TYR A 496 -28.24 -29.88 9.13
CA TYR A 496 -28.88 -28.61 8.74
C TYR A 496 -27.88 -27.58 8.22
N ALA A 497 -26.62 -27.58 8.68
CA ALA A 497 -25.57 -26.74 8.14
C ALA A 497 -25.34 -27.00 6.65
N GLU A 498 -25.50 -28.23 6.18
CA GLU A 498 -25.38 -28.60 4.77
C GLU A 498 -26.70 -28.47 3.99
N SER A 499 -27.84 -28.80 4.63
CA SER A 499 -29.13 -28.94 3.95
C SER A 499 -29.88 -27.61 3.77
N LEU A 500 -29.66 -26.62 4.64
CA LEU A 500 -30.37 -25.34 4.55
C LEU A 500 -29.91 -24.54 3.34
N PRO A 501 -30.85 -23.92 2.58
CA PRO A 501 -30.54 -23.10 1.42
C PRO A 501 -29.65 -21.88 1.76
N GLU A 502 -28.82 -21.46 0.81
CA GLU A 502 -27.95 -20.29 1.03
C GLU A 502 -28.75 -19.00 1.26
N GLU A 503 -29.93 -18.87 0.64
CA GLU A 503 -30.84 -17.74 0.82
C GLU A 503 -31.33 -17.66 2.28
N PHE A 504 -31.58 -18.81 2.93
CA PHE A 504 -31.93 -18.86 4.34
C PHE A 504 -30.75 -18.41 5.22
N LYS A 505 -29.54 -18.90 4.93
CA LYS A 505 -28.33 -18.57 5.68
C LYS A 505 -27.92 -17.10 5.57
N GLN A 506 -28.35 -16.39 4.51
CA GLN A 506 -28.13 -14.97 4.34
C GLN A 506 -29.04 -14.08 5.20
N VAL A 507 -30.22 -14.58 5.54
CA VAL A 507 -31.27 -13.81 6.24
C VAL A 507 -31.35 -14.19 7.71
N VAL A 508 -31.17 -15.48 8.04
CA VAL A 508 -31.35 -16.04 9.39
C VAL A 508 -29.99 -16.24 10.05
N THR A 509 -29.82 -15.71 11.24
CA THR A 509 -28.59 -15.91 12.02
C THR A 509 -28.49 -17.36 12.53
N PRO A 510 -27.27 -17.88 12.79
CA PRO A 510 -27.12 -19.21 13.37
C PRO A 510 -27.87 -19.41 14.70
N ALA A 511 -27.97 -18.36 15.51
CA ALA A 511 -28.70 -18.41 16.80
C ALA A 511 -30.22 -18.56 16.61
N GLU A 512 -30.81 -17.85 15.66
CA GLU A 512 -32.21 -17.98 15.27
C GLU A 512 -32.46 -19.34 14.62
N ALA A 513 -31.55 -19.78 13.73
CA ALA A 513 -31.66 -21.08 13.08
C ALA A 513 -31.70 -22.27 14.07
N ILE A 514 -31.01 -22.21 15.21
CA ILE A 514 -31.09 -23.24 16.26
C ILE A 514 -32.53 -23.37 16.78
N THR A 515 -33.21 -22.26 16.96
CA THR A 515 -34.63 -22.25 17.40
C THR A 515 -35.50 -22.84 16.30
N ASP A 516 -35.32 -22.45 15.05
CA ASP A 516 -36.04 -22.99 13.92
C ASP A 516 -35.81 -24.49 13.73
N ILE A 517 -34.56 -24.94 13.79
CA ILE A 517 -34.20 -26.37 13.73
C ILE A 517 -34.89 -27.16 14.83
N GLY A 518 -34.87 -26.66 16.08
CA GLY A 518 -35.56 -27.29 17.20
C GLY A 518 -37.08 -27.41 16.95
N ILE A 519 -37.69 -26.44 16.31
CA ILE A 519 -39.10 -26.48 15.91
C ILE A 519 -39.33 -27.50 14.78
N ILE A 520 -38.47 -27.50 13.76
CA ILE A 520 -38.57 -28.40 12.61
C ILE A 520 -38.41 -29.86 13.04
N GLU A 521 -37.46 -30.19 13.91
CA GLU A 521 -37.23 -31.54 14.41
C GLU A 521 -38.39 -32.06 15.28
N ALA A 522 -39.09 -31.15 15.97
CA ALA A 522 -40.26 -31.52 16.77
C ALA A 522 -41.55 -31.61 15.94
N LEU A 523 -41.53 -31.21 14.65
CA LEU A 523 -42.71 -31.12 13.81
C LEU A 523 -43.16 -32.51 13.33
N GLN A 524 -44.42 -32.86 13.52
CA GLN A 524 -44.98 -34.09 13.00
C GLN A 524 -45.39 -33.94 11.52
N ARG A 525 -45.42 -35.06 10.81
CA ARG A 525 -45.89 -35.07 9.42
C ARG A 525 -47.32 -34.57 9.35
N ASP A 526 -47.60 -33.71 8.37
CA ASP A 526 -48.90 -33.07 8.13
C ASP A 526 -49.37 -32.11 9.26
N SER A 527 -48.43 -31.63 10.09
CA SER A 527 -48.71 -30.63 11.11
C SER A 527 -48.20 -29.25 10.69
N VAL A 528 -48.78 -28.21 11.30
CA VAL A 528 -48.41 -26.81 11.08
C VAL A 528 -48.11 -26.20 12.44
N LYS A 529 -47.01 -25.47 12.55
CA LYS A 529 -46.70 -24.61 13.69
C LYS A 529 -46.53 -23.16 13.21
N LEU A 530 -47.10 -22.25 13.95
CA LEU A 530 -47.02 -20.81 13.68
C LEU A 530 -46.24 -20.15 14.80
N GLN A 531 -45.36 -19.24 14.43
CA GLN A 531 -44.61 -18.36 15.34
C GLN A 531 -44.81 -16.92 14.92
N LEU A 532 -45.21 -16.09 15.86
CA LEU A 532 -45.40 -14.64 15.65
C LEU A 532 -44.34 -13.90 16.47
N GLU A 533 -43.54 -13.09 15.80
CA GLU A 533 -42.52 -12.29 16.45
C GLU A 533 -42.76 -10.80 16.16
N PRO A 534 -42.58 -9.91 17.15
CA PRO A 534 -42.70 -8.47 16.89
C PRO A 534 -41.53 -7.99 16.02
N GLY A 535 -41.83 -7.13 15.05
CA GLY A 535 -40.80 -6.44 14.27
C GLY A 535 -40.12 -5.31 15.07
N ASP A 536 -38.97 -4.88 14.63
CA ASP A 536 -38.11 -3.90 15.32
C ASP A 536 -38.79 -2.53 15.54
N ASN A 537 -39.78 -2.17 14.73
CA ASN A 537 -40.45 -0.87 14.79
C ASN A 537 -41.80 -0.86 15.53
N GLY A 538 -42.22 -1.98 16.15
CA GLY A 538 -43.43 -2.08 16.96
C GLY A 538 -44.76 -2.06 16.19
N ASP A 539 -44.77 -1.67 14.91
CA ASP A 539 -45.94 -1.66 14.03
C ASP A 539 -45.96 -2.86 13.04
N GLU A 540 -44.90 -3.64 13.03
CA GLU A 540 -44.75 -4.81 12.16
C GLU A 540 -44.63 -6.09 13.01
N ALA A 541 -45.11 -7.20 12.48
CA ALA A 541 -44.94 -8.51 13.08
C ALA A 541 -44.57 -9.54 11.99
N PHE A 542 -43.63 -10.40 12.29
CA PHE A 542 -43.23 -11.50 11.43
C PHE A 542 -43.99 -12.77 11.82
N LEU A 543 -44.69 -13.36 10.86
CA LEU A 543 -45.39 -14.63 11.02
C LEU A 543 -44.63 -15.74 10.26
N THR A 544 -43.96 -16.61 11.02
CA THR A 544 -43.24 -17.77 10.47
C THR A 544 -44.10 -19.01 10.50
N TRP A 545 -44.17 -19.71 9.35
CA TRP A 545 -44.94 -20.93 9.18
C TRP A 545 -44.00 -22.12 9.02
N TYR A 546 -44.09 -23.09 9.94
CA TYR A 546 -43.39 -24.36 9.83
C TYR A 546 -44.38 -25.42 9.37
N LEU A 547 -44.09 -26.06 8.24
CA LEU A 547 -44.97 -27.03 7.59
C LEU A 547 -44.31 -28.42 7.59
N GLY A 548 -44.95 -29.41 8.24
CA GLY A 548 -44.48 -30.79 8.27
C GLY A 548 -45.01 -31.58 7.07
N GLY A 549 -44.17 -31.79 6.03
CA GLY A 549 -44.52 -32.64 4.88
C GLY A 549 -44.53 -31.90 3.55
N SER A 550 -45.69 -31.35 3.12
CA SER A 550 -45.80 -30.68 1.82
C SER A 550 -45.59 -29.17 1.92
N SER A 551 -44.91 -28.57 0.91
CA SER A 551 -44.79 -27.12 0.79
C SER A 551 -46.16 -26.49 0.43
N ALA A 552 -46.47 -25.36 1.04
CA ALA A 552 -47.62 -24.54 0.63
C ALA A 552 -47.18 -23.43 -0.30
N SER A 553 -47.92 -23.22 -1.39
CA SER A 553 -47.68 -22.10 -2.28
C SER A 553 -48.19 -20.79 -1.66
N LEU A 554 -47.59 -19.65 -2.05
CA LEU A 554 -48.04 -18.34 -1.60
C LEU A 554 -49.52 -18.09 -1.91
N SER A 555 -50.05 -18.62 -3.04
CA SER A 555 -51.44 -18.54 -3.42
C SER A 555 -52.41 -19.31 -2.50
N GLN A 556 -51.91 -20.31 -1.73
CA GLN A 556 -52.67 -21.03 -0.72
C GLN A 556 -52.63 -20.28 0.64
N LEU A 557 -51.56 -19.57 0.92
CA LEU A 557 -51.36 -18.85 2.20
C LEU A 557 -52.01 -17.45 2.18
N LEU A 558 -51.97 -16.74 1.05
CA LEU A 558 -52.53 -15.39 0.89
C LEU A 558 -53.99 -15.24 1.33
N PRO A 559 -54.92 -16.14 0.96
CA PRO A 559 -56.29 -16.03 1.43
C PRO A 559 -56.44 -16.17 2.96
N MET A 560 -55.60 -16.97 3.60
CA MET A 560 -55.59 -17.09 5.06
C MET A 560 -55.11 -15.82 5.73
N LEU A 561 -54.03 -15.20 5.19
CA LEU A 561 -53.52 -13.92 5.69
C LEU A 561 -54.56 -12.79 5.49
N GLN A 562 -55.27 -12.76 4.36
CA GLN A 562 -56.32 -11.79 4.11
C GLN A 562 -57.53 -11.91 5.06
N CYS A 563 -57.79 -13.14 5.60
CA CYS A 563 -58.83 -13.32 6.59
C CYS A 563 -58.42 -12.91 8.01
N MET A 564 -57.13 -12.68 8.23
CA MET A 564 -56.60 -12.25 9.54
C MET A 564 -56.59 -10.71 9.72
N GLY A 565 -56.85 -9.96 8.67
CA GLY A 565 -56.92 -8.48 8.66
C GLY A 565 -55.81 -7.84 7.88
#